data_3be6ace3bc24b50a62e3b926ae2f0a59
#
_entry.id   3be6ace3bc24b50a62e3b926ae2f0a59
#
_cell.length_a   1.000
_cell.length_b   1.000
_cell.length_c   1.000
_cell.angle_alpha   90.00
_cell.angle_beta   90.00
_cell.angle_gamma   90.00
#
_symmetry.space_group_name_H-M   'P 1'
#
loop_
_entity.id
_entity.type
_entity.pdbx_description
1 polymer ?
#
loop_
_entity_poly.entity_id
_entity_poly.type
_entity_poly.pdbx_seq_one_letter_code
_entity_poly.pdbx_strand_id
1 'polypeptide(L)'
;MNGWRKLGVLGTLAGASFVSACGSSDATVSVATSPVTTPTVAANTTSSTVAATTSSTKQASTTIVTTSTVAATTTIGSTGEANLDALAEVGAGEKLTVNWTGPSKQGDYITIVAAGAAKWTNEPYFYATPGASPGSLVAPVKDGAYALWYVDGATDTILARRAIRVTPFSGALGGPAEVEAGSSFLVGWNGPNGPGDYVTIVAVGTAKWTNESYFYTNNGNPGTLVAPIDAGDYVLWYVTGTDSATMANRPVTVTPYAVTLDAPKQVQHSAQFQVAWTGPNGPSDYITIVPAGSPPDTYTSYAYTNTGSPVTITAPDAPGSYEVWYASDRVKGIVFAKINITVG
;
A
#
# COMPACT_ATOMS: atom_id res chain seq x y z
N MET A 1 12.40 47.74 -11.56
CA MET A 1 11.19 48.55 -11.87
C MET A 1 10.03 47.58 -12.02
N ASN A 2 8.92 47.87 -11.34
CA ASN A 2 7.63 47.16 -11.32
C ASN A 2 7.66 45.77 -10.60
N GLY A 3 7.22 45.53 -9.42
CA GLY A 3 6.19 46.18 -8.55
C GLY A 3 4.83 45.51 -8.73
N TRP A 4 4.55 44.31 -8.04
CA TRP A 4 3.18 43.82 -7.88
C TRP A 4 2.88 43.48 -6.41
N ARG A 5 1.81 44.10 -5.97
CA ARG A 5 1.30 44.19 -4.60
C ARG A 5 0.59 42.93 -4.14
N LYS A 6 0.81 42.56 -2.87
CA LYS A 6 -0.03 41.64 -2.13
C LYS A 6 -1.39 42.26 -1.85
N LEU A 7 -2.48 41.53 -2.11
CA LEU A 7 -3.80 41.80 -1.54
C LEU A 7 -4.13 40.67 -0.57
N GLY A 8 -4.23 41.00 0.70
CA GLY A 8 -4.78 40.14 1.73
C GLY A 8 -6.30 40.28 1.76
N VAL A 9 -7.01 39.18 1.97
CA VAL A 9 -8.42 39.18 2.32
C VAL A 9 -8.56 38.49 3.67
N LEU A 10 -8.93 39.29 4.69
CA LEU A 10 -9.46 38.82 5.97
C LEU A 10 -10.89 38.33 5.76
N GLY A 11 -11.17 37.09 6.12
CA GLY A 11 -12.51 36.55 6.24
C GLY A 11 -12.81 36.18 7.68
N THR A 12 -13.78 36.87 8.25
CA THR A 12 -14.27 36.81 9.63
C THR A 12 -14.98 35.46 9.93
N LEU A 13 -14.63 34.88 11.08
CA LEU A 13 -15.38 33.76 11.69
C LEU A 13 -16.68 34.30 12.33
N ALA A 14 -17.80 33.69 12.01
CA ALA A 14 -19.04 33.77 12.78
C ALA A 14 -19.26 32.41 13.47
N GLY A 15 -19.21 32.40 14.80
CA GLY A 15 -19.56 31.27 15.63
C GLY A 15 -21.07 31.11 15.74
N ALA A 16 -21.55 29.88 15.69
CA ALA A 16 -22.89 29.49 16.11
C ALA A 16 -22.79 28.41 17.17
N SER A 17 -23.12 28.80 18.40
CA SER A 17 -23.33 27.88 19.53
C SER A 17 -24.68 27.23 19.39
N PHE A 18 -24.75 25.90 19.47
CA PHE A 18 -26.00 25.17 19.71
C PHE A 18 -25.95 24.49 21.08
N VAL A 19 -26.93 24.84 21.87
CA VAL A 19 -27.23 24.33 23.21
C VAL A 19 -27.81 22.93 23.08
N SER A 20 -27.27 21.99 23.84
CA SER A 20 -27.74 20.61 24.01
C SER A 20 -28.92 20.59 25.03
N ALA A 21 -30.00 19.99 24.65
CA ALA A 21 -31.08 19.62 25.58
C ALA A 21 -31.05 18.11 25.82
N CYS A 22 -30.88 17.71 27.08
CA CYS A 22 -31.05 16.36 27.60
C CYS A 22 -32.50 15.88 27.46
N GLY A 23 -32.65 14.66 26.98
CA GLY A 23 -33.87 13.88 27.11
C GLY A 23 -33.50 12.42 27.37
N SER A 24 -33.60 11.99 28.63
CA SER A 24 -33.47 10.59 29.00
C SER A 24 -34.78 9.84 28.71
N SER A 25 -34.68 8.66 28.11
CA SER A 25 -35.70 7.63 28.18
C SER A 25 -35.07 6.28 28.29
N ASP A 26 -35.21 5.68 29.47
CA ASP A 26 -34.89 4.29 29.81
C ASP A 26 -35.72 3.33 28.92
N ALA A 27 -35.01 2.41 28.25
CA ALA A 27 -35.62 1.21 27.68
C ALA A 27 -34.87 -0.01 28.20
N THR A 28 -35.45 -0.70 29.16
CA THR A 28 -35.05 -2.00 29.66
C THR A 28 -35.25 -3.08 28.60
N VAL A 29 -34.19 -3.72 28.15
CA VAL A 29 -34.27 -4.91 27.31
C VAL A 29 -34.06 -6.15 28.19
N SER A 30 -35.12 -6.95 28.28
CA SER A 30 -35.16 -8.26 28.95
C SER A 30 -34.46 -9.29 28.08
N VAL A 31 -33.42 -9.95 28.63
CA VAL A 31 -32.72 -11.08 28.00
C VAL A 31 -33.43 -12.38 28.42
N ALA A 32 -34.04 -13.06 27.46
CA ALA A 32 -34.59 -14.40 27.64
C ALA A 32 -33.48 -15.43 27.39
N THR A 33 -33.13 -16.18 28.43
CA THR A 33 -32.24 -17.36 28.36
C THR A 33 -33.10 -18.60 28.05
N SER A 34 -32.80 -19.26 26.92
CA SER A 34 -33.32 -20.62 26.63
C SER A 34 -32.25 -21.69 26.87
N PRO A 35 -32.60 -22.85 27.43
CA PRO A 35 -31.64 -23.87 27.75
C PRO A 35 -31.25 -24.75 26.57
N VAL A 36 -29.94 -25.06 26.47
CA VAL A 36 -29.36 -25.99 25.51
C VAL A 36 -29.62 -27.44 26.01
N THR A 37 -30.36 -28.20 25.23
CA THR A 37 -30.48 -29.66 25.40
C THR A 37 -29.49 -30.38 24.48
N THR A 38 -28.60 -31.15 25.06
CA THR A 38 -27.72 -32.11 24.38
C THR A 38 -28.50 -33.36 23.98
N PRO A 39 -28.39 -33.89 22.76
CA PRO A 39 -28.79 -35.27 22.49
C PRO A 39 -27.58 -36.21 22.56
N THR A 40 -27.71 -37.20 23.42
CA THR A 40 -26.91 -38.42 23.47
C THR A 40 -27.35 -39.34 22.33
N VAL A 41 -26.39 -39.76 21.46
CA VAL A 41 -26.63 -40.80 20.45
C VAL A 41 -25.71 -41.98 20.72
N ALA A 42 -26.35 -43.14 20.84
CA ALA A 42 -25.76 -44.44 21.09
C ALA A 42 -24.97 -44.96 19.87
N ALA A 43 -23.92 -45.72 20.18
CA ALA A 43 -23.11 -46.43 19.23
C ALA A 43 -23.88 -47.59 18.56
N ASN A 44 -23.73 -47.75 17.25
CA ASN A 44 -24.02 -48.98 16.54
C ASN A 44 -22.87 -49.38 15.65
N THR A 45 -22.23 -50.48 15.99
CA THR A 45 -21.13 -51.12 15.28
C THR A 45 -21.66 -51.93 14.09
N THR A 46 -21.16 -51.68 12.89
CA THR A 46 -21.17 -52.66 11.81
C THR A 46 -19.84 -52.62 11.08
N SER A 47 -19.16 -53.75 11.15
CA SER A 47 -17.88 -54.07 10.52
C SER A 47 -18.07 -54.25 9.02
N SER A 48 -17.31 -53.58 8.17
CA SER A 48 -17.13 -53.93 6.74
C SER A 48 -15.67 -53.66 6.37
N THR A 49 -14.96 -54.75 6.14
CA THR A 49 -13.58 -54.83 5.69
C THR A 49 -13.52 -54.47 4.19
N VAL A 50 -12.88 -53.38 3.86
CA VAL A 50 -12.41 -53.12 2.47
C VAL A 50 -10.93 -52.79 2.58
N ALA A 51 -10.12 -53.62 1.96
CA ALA A 51 -8.67 -53.41 1.82
C ALA A 51 -8.40 -52.24 0.87
N ALA A 52 -7.86 -51.17 1.40
CA ALA A 52 -7.30 -50.06 0.62
C ALA A 52 -5.79 -50.06 0.83
N THR A 53 -5.07 -50.29 -0.25
CA THR A 53 -3.62 -50.12 -0.34
C THR A 53 -3.28 -48.64 -0.20
N THR A 54 -2.78 -48.22 0.96
CA THR A 54 -2.27 -46.88 1.18
C THR A 54 -0.77 -46.84 0.94
N SER A 55 -0.37 -46.21 -0.18
CA SER A 55 1.03 -45.72 -0.35
C SER A 55 1.27 -44.61 0.66
N SER A 56 2.00 -44.91 1.71
CA SER A 56 2.41 -43.92 2.73
C SER A 56 3.59 -43.12 2.22
N THR A 57 3.34 -41.91 1.68
CA THR A 57 4.38 -40.91 1.51
C THR A 57 4.67 -40.29 2.86
N LYS A 58 5.78 -40.69 3.45
CA LYS A 58 6.31 -40.15 4.69
C LYS A 58 6.78 -38.73 4.46
N GLN A 59 5.93 -37.77 4.84
CA GLN A 59 6.30 -36.36 4.88
C GLN A 59 7.28 -36.16 6.05
N ALA A 60 8.54 -35.94 5.72
CA ALA A 60 9.57 -35.60 6.68
C ALA A 60 9.28 -34.20 7.23
N SER A 61 8.83 -34.14 8.49
CA SER A 61 8.73 -32.89 9.23
C SER A 61 10.14 -32.44 9.57
N THR A 62 10.69 -31.54 8.78
CA THR A 62 11.98 -30.90 9.10
C THR A 62 11.72 -29.87 10.19
N THR A 63 11.96 -30.25 11.43
CA THR A 63 12.05 -29.30 12.54
C THR A 63 13.30 -28.47 12.31
N ILE A 64 13.13 -27.25 11.84
CA ILE A 64 14.25 -26.28 11.78
C ILE A 64 14.51 -25.87 13.23
N VAL A 65 15.49 -26.49 13.83
CA VAL A 65 16.09 -25.99 15.08
C VAL A 65 16.91 -24.78 14.68
N THR A 66 16.35 -23.60 14.84
CA THR A 66 17.12 -22.35 14.80
C THR A 66 18.01 -22.33 16.04
N THR A 67 19.19 -22.85 15.92
CA THR A 67 20.27 -22.57 16.87
C THR A 67 20.62 -21.09 16.69
N SER A 68 20.10 -20.26 17.58
CA SER A 68 20.54 -18.88 17.74
C SER A 68 21.98 -18.93 18.25
N THR A 69 22.93 -18.96 17.31
CA THR A 69 24.33 -18.76 17.63
C THR A 69 24.45 -17.29 18.03
N VAL A 70 24.55 -17.02 19.31
CA VAL A 70 24.97 -15.71 19.83
C VAL A 70 26.38 -15.49 19.31
N ALA A 71 26.49 -14.80 18.18
CA ALA A 71 27.76 -14.40 17.63
C ALA A 71 28.45 -13.47 18.62
N ALA A 72 29.66 -13.84 19.01
CA ALA A 72 30.48 -13.10 19.97
C ALA A 72 30.56 -11.63 19.59
N THR A 73 30.19 -10.76 20.52
CA THR A 73 30.28 -9.31 20.42
C THR A 73 31.75 -8.90 20.24
N THR A 74 32.18 -8.69 19.02
CA THR A 74 33.53 -8.15 18.78
C THR A 74 33.43 -6.63 18.83
N THR A 75 33.61 -6.06 20.02
CA THR A 75 33.80 -4.62 20.20
C THR A 75 35.22 -4.29 19.69
N ILE A 76 35.29 -3.70 18.49
CA ILE A 76 36.58 -3.28 17.92
C ILE A 76 36.73 -1.78 18.23
N GLY A 77 37.54 -1.45 19.23
CA GLY A 77 38.06 -0.12 19.50
C GLY A 77 37.07 0.87 20.13
N SER A 78 36.83 0.73 21.42
CA SER A 78 36.26 1.80 22.25
C SER A 78 37.45 2.56 22.90
N THR A 79 37.42 3.90 22.82
CA THR A 79 38.32 4.75 23.62
C THR A 79 37.94 4.78 25.12
N GLY A 80 36.94 3.99 25.52
CA GLY A 80 36.37 3.95 26.87
C GLY A 80 35.31 5.02 27.14
N GLU A 81 35.19 6.01 26.29
CA GLU A 81 34.23 7.11 26.45
C GLU A 81 32.86 6.86 25.85
N ALA A 82 32.72 5.93 24.91
CA ALA A 82 31.45 5.57 24.26
C ALA A 82 31.31 4.07 24.04
N ASN A 83 30.07 3.56 24.01
CA ASN A 83 29.75 2.18 23.68
C ASN A 83 28.51 2.12 22.79
N LEU A 84 28.46 1.09 21.90
CA LEU A 84 27.35 0.79 21.01
C LEU A 84 26.90 -0.64 21.21
N ASP A 85 25.59 -0.86 21.37
CA ASP A 85 24.98 -2.18 21.43
C ASP A 85 23.78 -2.26 20.49
N ALA A 86 23.77 -3.29 19.63
CA ALA A 86 22.75 -3.57 18.63
C ALA A 86 22.79 -5.06 18.26
N LEU A 87 21.83 -5.55 17.48
CA LEU A 87 21.90 -6.87 16.89
C LEU A 87 23.16 -7.00 16.01
N ALA A 88 23.73 -8.20 15.96
CA ALA A 88 24.89 -8.47 15.12
C ALA A 88 24.52 -8.50 13.61
N GLU A 89 23.26 -8.80 13.31
CA GLU A 89 22.73 -8.87 11.97
C GLU A 89 21.36 -8.13 11.90
N VAL A 90 21.08 -7.54 10.74
CA VAL A 90 19.83 -6.85 10.41
C VAL A 90 19.51 -7.09 8.94
N GLY A 91 18.24 -7.23 8.56
CA GLY A 91 17.83 -7.31 7.16
C GLY A 91 18.05 -6.00 6.41
N ALA A 92 18.39 -6.09 5.13
CA ALA A 92 18.55 -4.92 4.27
C ALA A 92 17.25 -4.07 4.28
N GLY A 93 17.39 -2.77 4.50
CA GLY A 93 16.26 -1.83 4.60
C GLY A 93 15.49 -1.88 5.92
N GLU A 94 15.75 -2.83 6.81
CA GLU A 94 15.04 -2.94 8.09
C GLU A 94 15.48 -1.90 9.11
N LYS A 95 14.60 -1.63 10.08
CA LYS A 95 14.88 -0.73 11.19
C LYS A 95 15.79 -1.40 12.20
N LEU A 96 16.93 -0.79 12.47
CA LEU A 96 17.94 -1.21 13.46
C LEU A 96 17.81 -0.35 14.71
N THR A 97 17.58 -0.96 15.86
CA THR A 97 17.64 -0.29 17.16
C THR A 97 19.08 -0.35 17.70
N VAL A 98 19.60 0.79 18.12
CA VAL A 98 20.95 0.94 18.67
C VAL A 98 20.86 1.49 20.09
N ASN A 99 21.28 0.69 21.08
CA ASN A 99 21.54 1.18 22.43
C ASN A 99 22.96 1.79 22.47
N TRP A 100 23.12 2.86 23.17
CA TRP A 100 24.41 3.54 23.24
C TRP A 100 24.63 4.28 24.56
N THR A 101 25.89 4.45 24.90
CA THR A 101 26.35 5.36 25.94
C THR A 101 27.52 6.19 25.38
N GLY A 102 27.68 7.41 25.84
CA GLY A 102 28.73 8.28 25.37
C GLY A 102 28.59 9.72 25.89
N PRO A 103 29.49 10.63 25.47
CA PRO A 103 29.53 11.99 25.95
C PRO A 103 28.27 12.79 25.67
N SER A 104 27.56 12.49 24.59
CA SER A 104 26.34 13.19 24.17
C SER A 104 26.51 14.70 24.05
N LYS A 105 27.66 15.12 23.53
CA LYS A 105 27.91 16.54 23.25
C LYS A 105 27.06 17.02 22.08
N GLN A 106 26.90 18.33 21.97
CA GLN A 106 26.19 18.91 20.83
C GLN A 106 26.85 18.52 19.51
N GLY A 107 26.07 17.92 18.61
CA GLY A 107 26.53 17.47 17.30
C GLY A 107 27.04 16.02 17.25
N ASP A 108 27.21 15.34 18.40
CA ASP A 108 27.55 13.90 18.42
C ASP A 108 26.47 13.09 17.70
N TYR A 109 26.87 12.10 16.89
CA TYR A 109 25.92 11.29 16.14
C TYR A 109 26.34 9.83 16.03
N ILE A 110 25.34 8.99 15.75
CA ILE A 110 25.51 7.57 15.50
C ILE A 110 25.07 7.28 14.08
N THR A 111 25.91 6.56 13.33
CA THR A 111 25.68 6.24 11.91
C THR A 111 26.04 4.80 11.60
N ILE A 112 25.61 4.30 10.45
CA ILE A 112 25.98 3.01 9.90
C ILE A 112 26.71 3.23 8.57
N VAL A 113 27.91 2.69 8.44
CA VAL A 113 28.77 2.86 7.25
C VAL A 113 29.25 1.51 6.73
N ALA A 114 29.62 1.43 5.46
CA ALA A 114 30.24 0.22 4.90
C ALA A 114 31.52 -0.14 5.67
N ALA A 115 31.79 -1.43 5.88
CA ALA A 115 33.02 -1.88 6.52
C ALA A 115 34.24 -1.39 5.74
N GLY A 116 35.17 -0.76 6.46
CA GLY A 116 36.36 -0.17 5.84
C GLY A 116 36.19 1.27 5.33
N ALA A 117 35.04 1.88 5.49
CA ALA A 117 34.85 3.30 5.20
C ALA A 117 35.87 4.14 5.97
N ALA A 118 36.51 5.11 5.29
CA ALA A 118 37.48 6.01 5.91
C ALA A 118 36.80 7.20 6.62
N LYS A 119 35.63 7.58 6.16
CA LYS A 119 34.81 8.70 6.68
C LYS A 119 33.34 8.45 6.40
N TRP A 120 32.47 9.18 7.12
CA TRP A 120 31.04 9.23 6.82
C TRP A 120 30.78 9.97 5.50
N THR A 121 29.88 9.46 4.67
CA THR A 121 29.56 10.02 3.35
C THR A 121 28.05 10.04 3.11
N ASN A 122 27.28 10.63 4.03
CA ASN A 122 25.81 10.80 3.88
C ASN A 122 24.97 9.53 4.12
N GLU A 123 25.49 8.56 4.85
CA GLU A 123 24.71 7.41 5.30
C GLU A 123 23.69 7.81 6.39
N PRO A 124 22.67 6.97 6.67
CA PRO A 124 21.68 7.22 7.75
C PRO A 124 22.35 7.45 9.10
N TYR A 125 21.87 8.44 9.83
CA TYR A 125 22.37 8.77 11.17
C TYR A 125 21.26 9.29 12.08
N PHE A 126 21.53 9.33 13.40
CA PHE A 126 20.78 10.10 14.38
C PHE A 126 21.72 10.76 15.38
N TYR A 127 21.30 11.87 15.97
CA TYR A 127 22.09 12.57 16.98
C TYR A 127 22.07 11.84 18.32
N ALA A 128 23.23 11.72 18.96
CA ALA A 128 23.41 11.13 20.28
C ALA A 128 23.02 12.13 21.37
N THR A 129 21.72 12.40 21.52
CA THR A 129 21.19 13.35 22.49
C THR A 129 21.11 12.71 23.88
N PRO A 130 21.41 13.42 24.97
CA PRO A 130 21.31 12.89 26.33
C PRO A 130 19.92 12.33 26.63
N GLY A 131 19.85 11.09 27.12
CA GLY A 131 18.61 10.39 27.43
C GLY A 131 17.82 9.85 26.25
N ALA A 132 18.33 9.96 25.02
CA ALA A 132 17.67 9.46 23.79
C ALA A 132 18.09 8.05 23.38
N SER A 133 18.85 7.32 24.20
CA SER A 133 19.10 5.89 23.97
C SER A 133 17.90 5.04 24.39
N PRO A 134 17.43 4.07 23.56
CA PRO A 134 17.97 3.71 22.25
C PRO A 134 17.55 4.67 21.14
N GLY A 135 18.42 4.79 20.13
CA GLY A 135 18.09 5.40 18.83
C GLY A 135 17.77 4.37 17.77
N SER A 136 17.44 4.80 16.56
CA SER A 136 17.18 3.87 15.44
C SER A 136 17.74 4.39 14.12
N LEU A 137 18.23 3.45 13.30
CA LEU A 137 18.67 3.64 11.92
C LEU A 137 17.85 2.74 11.00
N VAL A 138 17.80 3.08 9.72
CA VAL A 138 17.39 2.14 8.68
C VAL A 138 18.65 1.51 8.12
N ALA A 139 18.71 0.17 8.08
CA ALA A 139 19.85 -0.53 7.53
C ALA A 139 19.98 -0.24 6.02
N PRO A 140 21.21 -0.19 5.47
CA PRO A 140 21.40 -0.08 4.04
C PRO A 140 20.68 -1.20 3.28
N VAL A 141 20.23 -0.92 2.06
CA VAL A 141 19.53 -1.91 1.20
C VAL A 141 20.50 -2.90 0.55
N LYS A 142 21.78 -2.54 0.44
CA LYS A 142 22.83 -3.45 -0.03
C LYS A 142 23.29 -4.32 1.13
N ASP A 143 23.21 -5.62 0.97
CA ASP A 143 23.76 -6.58 1.92
C ASP A 143 25.28 -6.53 2.00
N GLY A 144 25.83 -6.94 3.13
CA GLY A 144 27.28 -6.93 3.32
C GLY A 144 27.71 -6.66 4.76
N ALA A 145 29.00 -6.39 4.92
CA ALA A 145 29.61 -6.01 6.19
C ALA A 145 29.57 -4.49 6.37
N TYR A 146 29.10 -4.05 7.53
CA TYR A 146 28.97 -2.65 7.94
C TYR A 146 29.54 -2.45 9.35
N ALA A 147 29.63 -1.19 9.76
CA ALA A 147 29.97 -0.81 11.12
C ALA A 147 29.08 0.35 11.60
N LEU A 148 28.60 0.26 12.82
CA LEU A 148 28.03 1.39 13.53
C LEU A 148 29.20 2.21 14.10
N TRP A 149 29.09 3.52 13.99
CA TRP A 149 30.04 4.48 14.56
C TRP A 149 29.33 5.44 15.50
N TYR A 150 29.91 5.69 16.67
CA TYR A 150 29.63 6.87 17.48
C TYR A 150 30.69 7.91 17.17
N VAL A 151 30.29 9.08 16.70
CA VAL A 151 31.18 10.13 16.21
C VAL A 151 31.02 11.39 17.05
N ASP A 152 32.13 11.97 17.52
CA ASP A 152 32.19 13.29 18.11
C ASP A 152 31.96 14.34 17.02
N GLY A 153 30.86 15.08 17.12
CA GLY A 153 30.43 16.03 16.09
C GLY A 153 31.30 17.27 15.93
N ALA A 154 32.18 17.56 16.90
CA ALA A 154 33.07 18.71 16.82
C ALA A 154 34.41 18.37 16.14
N THR A 155 34.86 17.11 16.24
CA THR A 155 36.20 16.68 15.83
C THR A 155 36.18 15.61 14.72
N ASP A 156 34.99 15.09 14.36
CA ASP A 156 34.82 13.93 13.50
C ASP A 156 35.56 12.67 13.99
N THR A 157 35.89 12.63 15.28
CA THR A 157 36.58 11.48 15.87
C THR A 157 35.60 10.37 16.18
N ILE A 158 35.92 9.15 15.76
CA ILE A 158 35.12 7.96 16.05
C ILE A 158 35.45 7.47 17.45
N LEU A 159 34.50 7.63 18.38
CA LEU A 159 34.62 7.26 19.78
C LEU A 159 34.32 5.78 20.05
N ALA A 160 33.42 5.17 19.27
CA ALA A 160 33.12 3.75 19.34
C ALA A 160 32.77 3.17 17.97
N ARG A 161 33.06 1.88 17.78
CA ARG A 161 32.71 1.12 16.57
C ARG A 161 32.12 -0.23 16.95
N ARG A 162 31.09 -0.66 16.21
CA ARG A 162 30.52 -1.99 16.33
C ARG A 162 30.31 -2.57 14.94
N ALA A 163 30.84 -3.76 14.69
CA ALA A 163 30.58 -4.49 13.46
C ALA A 163 29.12 -4.96 13.43
N ILE A 164 28.50 -4.88 12.25
CA ILE A 164 27.16 -5.38 11.97
C ILE A 164 27.13 -5.97 10.56
N ARG A 165 26.33 -7.01 10.36
CA ARG A 165 26.07 -7.59 9.05
C ARG A 165 24.67 -7.18 8.59
N VAL A 166 24.58 -6.64 7.40
CA VAL A 166 23.33 -6.48 6.69
C VAL A 166 23.10 -7.74 5.85
N THR A 167 22.03 -8.47 6.14
CA THR A 167 21.66 -9.69 5.42
C THR A 167 20.79 -9.35 4.20
N PRO A 168 20.79 -10.20 3.15
CA PRO A 168 19.91 -9.98 2.01
C PRO A 168 18.44 -9.86 2.45
N PHE A 169 17.72 -8.97 1.80
CA PHE A 169 16.28 -8.85 2.00
C PHE A 169 15.55 -10.09 1.47
N SER A 170 14.61 -10.61 2.26
CA SER A 170 13.76 -11.74 1.90
C SER A 170 12.29 -11.34 1.90
N GLY A 171 11.92 -10.33 1.10
CA GLY A 171 10.54 -9.90 0.99
C GLY A 171 9.73 -10.67 -0.03
N ALA A 172 8.41 -10.58 0.09
CA ALA A 172 7.48 -11.20 -0.81
C ALA A 172 6.31 -10.26 -1.11
N LEU A 173 5.79 -10.39 -2.34
CA LEU A 173 4.54 -9.77 -2.76
C LEU A 173 3.49 -10.85 -2.99
N GLY A 174 2.31 -10.68 -2.38
CA GLY A 174 1.11 -11.48 -2.61
C GLY A 174 0.15 -10.73 -3.53
N GLY A 175 -0.77 -11.46 -4.15
CA GLY A 175 -1.80 -10.86 -5.00
C GLY A 175 -2.28 -11.83 -6.07
N PRO A 176 -3.27 -11.45 -6.88
CA PRO A 176 -3.74 -12.28 -7.99
C PRO A 176 -2.66 -12.44 -9.06
N ALA A 177 -2.71 -13.54 -9.81
CA ALA A 177 -1.83 -13.76 -10.96
C ALA A 177 -2.32 -12.99 -12.19
N GLU A 178 -3.63 -12.74 -12.26
CA GLU A 178 -4.30 -12.03 -13.35
C GLU A 178 -5.25 -10.99 -12.78
N VAL A 179 -5.35 -9.83 -13.43
CA VAL A 179 -6.27 -8.72 -13.09
C VAL A 179 -6.85 -8.14 -14.37
N GLU A 180 -8.10 -7.70 -14.32
CA GLU A 180 -8.71 -6.99 -15.44
C GLU A 180 -8.16 -5.57 -15.54
N ALA A 181 -7.88 -5.13 -16.78
CA ALA A 181 -7.40 -3.77 -17.06
C ALA A 181 -8.33 -2.73 -16.42
N GLY A 182 -7.74 -1.75 -15.74
CA GLY A 182 -8.46 -0.70 -15.05
C GLY A 182 -9.10 -1.09 -13.71
N SER A 183 -9.15 -2.36 -13.32
CA SER A 183 -9.73 -2.79 -12.05
C SER A 183 -8.82 -2.50 -10.84
N SER A 184 -9.44 -2.38 -9.66
CA SER A 184 -8.71 -2.29 -8.40
C SER A 184 -8.47 -3.69 -7.82
N PHE A 185 -7.27 -3.94 -7.29
CA PHE A 185 -6.92 -5.22 -6.68
C PHE A 185 -6.02 -5.05 -5.45
N LEU A 186 -6.05 -6.04 -4.57
CA LEU A 186 -5.26 -6.03 -3.34
C LEU A 186 -3.91 -6.71 -3.54
N VAL A 187 -2.88 -6.09 -2.97
CA VAL A 187 -1.52 -6.63 -2.92
C VAL A 187 -1.06 -6.69 -1.47
N GLY A 188 -0.87 -7.92 -0.99
CA GLY A 188 -0.17 -8.17 0.27
C GLY A 188 1.33 -8.03 0.07
N TRP A 189 2.04 -7.61 1.11
CA TRP A 189 3.49 -7.45 1.04
C TRP A 189 4.15 -7.85 2.35
N ASN A 190 5.41 -8.26 2.26
CA ASN A 190 6.31 -8.44 3.38
C ASN A 190 7.60 -7.72 3.05
N GLY A 191 8.03 -6.80 3.93
CA GLY A 191 9.16 -5.93 3.67
C GLY A 191 9.54 -5.06 4.84
N PRO A 192 10.61 -4.26 4.71
CA PRO A 192 11.14 -3.42 5.78
C PRO A 192 10.17 -2.39 6.32
N ASN A 193 9.22 -1.94 5.50
CA ASN A 193 8.30 -0.85 5.83
C ASN A 193 9.03 0.41 6.27
N GLY A 194 10.12 0.73 5.56
CA GLY A 194 10.90 1.93 5.78
C GLY A 194 10.15 3.21 5.36
N PRO A 195 10.65 4.38 5.77
CA PRO A 195 10.05 5.65 5.36
C PRO A 195 10.04 5.82 3.84
N GLY A 196 8.84 6.00 3.26
CA GLY A 196 8.67 6.20 1.83
C GLY A 196 8.72 4.93 0.98
N ASP A 197 8.80 3.73 1.59
CA ASP A 197 8.68 2.47 0.87
C ASP A 197 7.29 2.35 0.22
N TYR A 198 7.24 1.82 -0.99
CA TYR A 198 5.99 1.68 -1.72
C TYR A 198 5.94 0.41 -2.57
N VAL A 199 4.72 -0.01 -2.87
CA VAL A 199 4.44 -1.07 -3.83
C VAL A 199 3.78 -0.47 -5.06
N THR A 200 4.23 -0.88 -6.24
CA THR A 200 3.75 -0.38 -7.53
C THR A 200 3.59 -1.51 -8.55
N ILE A 201 2.90 -1.21 -9.64
CA ILE A 201 2.79 -2.07 -10.82
C ILE A 201 3.49 -1.37 -11.99
N VAL A 202 4.32 -2.08 -12.74
CA VAL A 202 5.05 -1.54 -13.90
C VAL A 202 5.02 -2.53 -15.06
N ALA A 203 5.12 -2.05 -16.29
CA ALA A 203 5.25 -2.91 -17.47
C ALA A 203 6.56 -3.72 -17.43
N VAL A 204 6.53 -4.95 -17.92
CA VAL A 204 7.74 -5.79 -18.04
C VAL A 204 8.79 -5.09 -18.90
N GLY A 205 10.03 -5.09 -18.41
CA GLY A 205 11.15 -4.40 -19.09
C GLY A 205 11.32 -2.93 -18.71
N THR A 206 10.47 -2.39 -17.86
CA THR A 206 10.64 -1.02 -17.33
C THR A 206 11.89 -0.96 -16.46
N ALA A 207 12.76 0.02 -16.70
CA ALA A 207 14.02 0.17 -15.95
C ALA A 207 13.84 0.86 -14.59
N LYS A 208 12.75 1.65 -14.45
CA LYS A 208 12.42 2.40 -13.22
C LYS A 208 10.92 2.70 -13.18
N TRP A 209 10.41 3.08 -12.00
CA TRP A 209 9.02 3.48 -11.86
C TRP A 209 8.64 4.65 -12.80
N THR A 210 7.48 4.56 -13.43
CA THR A 210 6.96 5.49 -14.43
C THR A 210 5.53 5.93 -14.13
N ASN A 211 5.27 6.54 -12.97
CA ASN A 211 3.97 7.12 -12.60
C ASN A 211 2.76 6.16 -12.69
N GLU A 212 2.99 4.88 -12.55
CA GLU A 212 1.93 3.88 -12.48
C GLU A 212 1.19 3.93 -11.13
N SER A 213 0.18 3.10 -10.96
CA SER A 213 -0.51 2.95 -9.67
C SER A 213 0.46 2.47 -8.58
N TYR A 214 0.39 3.08 -7.41
CA TYR A 214 1.20 2.69 -6.25
C TYR A 214 0.49 2.98 -4.94
N PHE A 215 0.98 2.36 -3.86
CA PHE A 215 0.63 2.74 -2.49
C PHE A 215 1.88 2.68 -1.60
N TYR A 216 1.94 3.55 -0.60
CA TYR A 216 2.98 3.50 0.42
C TYR A 216 2.71 2.38 1.42
N THR A 217 3.75 1.64 1.81
CA THR A 217 3.62 0.49 2.72
C THR A 217 3.12 0.87 4.11
N ASN A 218 3.40 2.09 4.57
CA ASN A 218 2.90 2.61 5.84
C ASN A 218 1.38 2.86 5.88
N ASN A 219 0.67 2.80 4.74
CA ASN A 219 -0.78 2.96 4.67
C ASN A 219 -1.55 1.68 5.02
N GLY A 220 -0.86 0.57 5.22
CA GLY A 220 -1.44 -0.73 5.63
C GLY A 220 -1.07 -1.89 4.71
N ASN A 221 -1.44 -3.09 5.16
CA ASN A 221 -1.21 -4.35 4.47
C ASN A 221 -2.46 -5.24 4.57
N PRO A 222 -3.11 -5.65 3.48
CA PRO A 222 -2.76 -5.36 2.08
C PRO A 222 -3.03 -3.90 1.67
N GLY A 223 -2.31 -3.41 0.65
CA GLY A 223 -2.62 -2.16 -0.04
C GLY A 223 -3.39 -2.41 -1.34
N THR A 224 -3.94 -1.35 -1.92
CA THR A 224 -4.72 -1.41 -3.17
C THR A 224 -3.95 -0.78 -4.32
N LEU A 225 -3.84 -1.49 -5.43
CA LEU A 225 -3.39 -0.99 -6.73
C LEU A 225 -4.56 -0.94 -7.71
N VAL A 226 -4.40 -0.13 -8.75
CA VAL A 226 -5.27 -0.11 -9.93
C VAL A 226 -4.47 -0.65 -11.10
N ALA A 227 -5.01 -1.64 -11.80
CA ALA A 227 -4.37 -2.21 -12.97
C ALA A 227 -4.27 -1.16 -14.09
N PRO A 228 -3.19 -1.16 -14.88
CA PRO A 228 -3.11 -0.39 -16.11
C PRO A 228 -4.27 -0.69 -17.05
N ILE A 229 -4.54 0.25 -17.99
CA ILE A 229 -5.62 0.08 -18.97
C ILE A 229 -5.19 -0.82 -20.13
N ASP A 230 -3.90 -0.78 -20.46
CA ASP A 230 -3.35 -1.61 -21.51
C ASP A 230 -3.16 -3.03 -20.98
N ALA A 231 -3.75 -4.00 -21.69
CA ALA A 231 -3.55 -5.41 -21.36
C ALA A 231 -2.13 -5.87 -21.72
N GLY A 232 -1.57 -6.77 -20.93
CA GLY A 232 -0.21 -7.27 -21.14
C GLY A 232 0.44 -7.81 -19.86
N ASP A 233 1.73 -8.06 -19.94
CA ASP A 233 2.51 -8.56 -18.83
C ASP A 233 3.14 -7.42 -18.03
N TYR A 234 2.91 -7.46 -16.72
CA TYR A 234 3.38 -6.48 -15.76
C TYR A 234 4.10 -7.15 -14.60
N VAL A 235 4.74 -6.34 -13.78
CA VAL A 235 5.44 -6.78 -12.57
C VAL A 235 5.07 -5.87 -11.40
N LEU A 236 4.68 -6.46 -10.29
CA LEU A 236 4.58 -5.75 -9.01
C LEU A 236 5.99 -5.58 -8.45
N TRP A 237 6.33 -4.41 -7.96
CA TRP A 237 7.57 -4.10 -7.27
C TRP A 237 7.33 -3.60 -5.87
N TYR A 238 8.11 -4.10 -4.90
CA TYR A 238 8.33 -3.43 -3.62
C TYR A 238 9.60 -2.59 -3.75
N VAL A 239 9.50 -1.28 -3.54
CA VAL A 239 10.57 -0.32 -3.76
C VAL A 239 10.84 0.45 -2.49
N THR A 240 12.12 0.60 -2.15
CA THR A 240 12.55 1.40 -0.99
C THR A 240 12.44 2.89 -1.26
N GLY A 241 12.00 3.64 -0.24
CA GLY A 241 11.90 5.09 -0.32
C GLY A 241 13.24 5.84 -0.28
N THR A 242 14.30 5.19 0.22
CA THR A 242 15.59 5.86 0.45
C THR A 242 16.45 5.96 -0.80
N ASP A 243 16.49 4.90 -1.62
CA ASP A 243 17.37 4.81 -2.79
C ASP A 243 16.68 4.22 -4.03
N SER A 244 15.37 4.01 -3.95
CA SER A 244 14.55 3.46 -5.03
C SER A 244 14.99 2.06 -5.50
N ALA A 245 15.55 1.26 -4.60
CA ALA A 245 15.92 -0.13 -4.89
C ALA A 245 14.68 -1.02 -4.89
N THR A 246 14.58 -1.91 -5.90
CA THR A 246 13.55 -2.94 -5.95
C THR A 246 13.95 -4.11 -5.07
N MET A 247 13.24 -4.33 -3.96
CA MET A 247 13.53 -5.35 -2.97
C MET A 247 12.81 -6.67 -3.24
N ALA A 248 11.62 -6.62 -3.83
CA ALA A 248 10.85 -7.80 -4.24
C ALA A 248 10.10 -7.52 -5.53
N ASN A 249 9.83 -8.57 -6.29
CA ASN A 249 9.01 -8.48 -7.49
C ASN A 249 8.08 -9.69 -7.61
N ARG A 250 6.96 -9.51 -8.34
CA ARG A 250 5.99 -10.55 -8.64
C ARG A 250 5.35 -10.29 -10.01
N PRO A 251 5.33 -11.26 -10.93
CA PRO A 251 4.60 -11.15 -12.20
C PRO A 251 3.09 -11.05 -11.96
N VAL A 252 2.41 -10.29 -12.82
CA VAL A 252 0.95 -10.20 -12.91
C VAL A 252 0.56 -9.93 -14.36
N THR A 253 -0.44 -10.64 -14.89
CA THR A 253 -0.96 -10.39 -16.22
C THR A 253 -2.19 -9.50 -16.13
N VAL A 254 -2.20 -8.41 -16.88
CA VAL A 254 -3.38 -7.54 -17.05
C VAL A 254 -4.15 -8.04 -18.26
N THR A 255 -5.36 -8.56 -18.03
CA THR A 255 -6.27 -9.02 -19.08
C THR A 255 -7.08 -7.86 -19.65
N PRO A 256 -7.54 -7.95 -20.92
CA PRO A 256 -8.42 -6.92 -21.48
C PRO A 256 -9.67 -6.72 -20.63
N TYR A 257 -10.13 -5.47 -20.51
CA TYR A 257 -11.40 -5.18 -19.86
C TYR A 257 -12.59 -5.58 -20.73
N ALA A 258 -13.70 -6.00 -20.08
CA ALA A 258 -14.98 -6.22 -20.73
C ALA A 258 -16.01 -5.22 -20.19
N VAL A 259 -16.55 -4.38 -21.05
CA VAL A 259 -17.57 -3.39 -20.67
C VAL A 259 -18.86 -3.63 -21.42
N THR A 260 -19.97 -3.68 -20.71
CA THR A 260 -21.30 -3.65 -21.27
C THR A 260 -22.10 -2.46 -20.75
N LEU A 261 -22.97 -1.93 -21.59
CA LEU A 261 -23.92 -0.89 -21.25
C LEU A 261 -25.30 -1.34 -21.70
N ASP A 262 -26.29 -1.19 -20.83
CA ASP A 262 -27.71 -1.41 -21.15
C ASP A 262 -28.55 -0.25 -20.65
N ALA A 263 -29.25 0.42 -21.57
CA ALA A 263 -30.12 1.56 -21.30
C ALA A 263 -31.29 1.56 -22.27
N PRO A 264 -32.41 2.28 -21.95
CA PRO A 264 -33.50 2.48 -22.89
C PRO A 264 -33.00 3.10 -24.20
N LYS A 265 -33.46 2.60 -25.35
CA LYS A 265 -33.11 3.14 -26.67
C LYS A 265 -33.63 4.54 -26.89
N GLN A 266 -34.69 4.94 -26.16
CA GLN A 266 -35.29 6.25 -26.21
C GLN A 266 -35.71 6.69 -24.79
N VAL A 267 -35.45 7.96 -24.48
CA VAL A 267 -35.86 8.61 -23.21
C VAL A 267 -36.44 9.99 -23.50
N GLN A 268 -37.28 10.45 -22.60
CA GLN A 268 -37.82 11.82 -22.67
C GLN A 268 -36.72 12.82 -22.29
N HIS A 269 -36.74 14.00 -22.90
CA HIS A 269 -35.85 15.10 -22.51
C HIS A 269 -36.03 15.44 -21.03
N SER A 270 -34.96 15.82 -20.35
CA SER A 270 -34.92 16.14 -18.91
C SER A 270 -35.31 15.00 -17.98
N ALA A 271 -35.66 13.81 -18.48
CA ALA A 271 -36.04 12.66 -17.67
C ALA A 271 -34.84 11.94 -17.07
N GLN A 272 -35.03 11.42 -15.86
CA GLN A 272 -34.08 10.48 -15.27
C GLN A 272 -34.29 9.10 -15.85
N PHE A 273 -33.18 8.38 -16.13
CA PHE A 273 -33.21 7.00 -16.57
C PHE A 273 -32.02 6.21 -15.99
N GLN A 274 -32.20 4.90 -15.96
CA GLN A 274 -31.18 3.99 -15.44
C GLN A 274 -30.32 3.44 -16.56
N VAL A 275 -29.04 3.27 -16.27
CA VAL A 275 -28.05 2.60 -17.12
C VAL A 275 -27.46 1.45 -16.31
N ALA A 276 -27.76 0.22 -16.73
CA ALA A 276 -27.05 -0.95 -16.21
C ALA A 276 -25.72 -1.11 -16.95
N TRP A 277 -24.71 -1.52 -16.22
CA TRP A 277 -23.36 -1.64 -16.75
C TRP A 277 -22.58 -2.78 -16.09
N THR A 278 -21.58 -3.28 -16.80
CA THR A 278 -20.45 -4.06 -16.27
C THR A 278 -19.17 -3.43 -16.74
N GLY A 279 -18.09 -3.54 -15.98
CA GLY A 279 -16.81 -2.96 -16.35
C GLY A 279 -15.83 -2.96 -15.18
N PRO A 280 -14.63 -2.37 -15.36
CA PRO A 280 -13.54 -2.41 -14.38
C PRO A 280 -13.90 -1.83 -13.02
N ASN A 281 -14.84 -0.88 -12.96
CA ASN A 281 -15.23 -0.15 -11.74
C ASN A 281 -14.03 0.44 -11.00
N GLY A 282 -13.09 0.97 -11.76
CA GLY A 282 -11.92 1.62 -11.22
C GLY A 282 -12.24 2.97 -10.58
N PRO A 283 -11.31 3.54 -9.80
CA PRO A 283 -11.48 4.87 -9.24
C PRO A 283 -11.76 5.91 -10.34
N SER A 284 -12.76 6.76 -10.13
CA SER A 284 -13.19 7.81 -11.08
C SER A 284 -13.74 7.31 -12.43
N ASP A 285 -14.16 6.04 -12.51
CA ASP A 285 -14.96 5.57 -13.63
C ASP A 285 -16.39 6.10 -13.52
N TYR A 286 -16.97 6.51 -14.63
CA TYR A 286 -18.31 7.10 -14.65
C TYR A 286 -19.10 6.73 -15.91
N ILE A 287 -20.41 6.80 -15.78
CA ILE A 287 -21.37 6.72 -16.89
C ILE A 287 -21.87 8.15 -17.18
N THR A 288 -21.87 8.53 -18.45
CA THR A 288 -22.36 9.84 -18.88
C THR A 288 -23.20 9.72 -20.15
N ILE A 289 -23.99 10.77 -20.45
CA ILE A 289 -24.69 10.93 -21.73
C ILE A 289 -24.15 12.17 -22.42
N VAL A 290 -23.84 12.07 -23.72
CA VAL A 290 -23.27 13.16 -24.52
C VAL A 290 -23.90 13.21 -25.92
N PRO A 291 -23.90 14.34 -26.63
CA PRO A 291 -24.30 14.38 -28.03
C PRO A 291 -23.56 13.36 -28.87
N ALA A 292 -24.22 12.71 -29.81
CA ALA A 292 -23.59 11.69 -30.66
C ALA A 292 -22.40 12.29 -31.43
N GLY A 293 -21.25 11.56 -31.39
CA GLY A 293 -20.01 12.02 -32.04
C GLY A 293 -19.22 13.08 -31.25
N SER A 294 -19.57 13.32 -29.97
CA SER A 294 -18.78 14.19 -29.11
C SER A 294 -17.31 13.72 -29.00
N PRO A 295 -16.35 14.65 -28.85
CA PRO A 295 -14.97 14.27 -28.59
C PRO A 295 -14.86 13.59 -27.21
N PRO A 296 -13.89 12.70 -27.01
CA PRO A 296 -13.53 12.19 -25.70
C PRO A 296 -13.33 13.34 -24.70
N ASP A 297 -13.51 13.13 -23.41
CA ASP A 297 -13.56 14.13 -22.34
C ASP A 297 -14.84 14.98 -22.26
N THR A 298 -15.81 14.78 -23.16
CA THR A 298 -17.13 15.43 -23.05
C THR A 298 -17.96 14.71 -22.01
N TYR A 299 -18.63 15.43 -21.15
CA TYR A 299 -19.64 14.93 -20.24
C TYR A 299 -20.75 15.97 -20.05
N THR A 300 -21.96 15.51 -19.72
CA THR A 300 -23.08 16.37 -19.32
C THR A 300 -23.62 15.86 -17.98
N SER A 301 -24.73 15.11 -17.98
CA SER A 301 -25.17 14.38 -16.78
C SER A 301 -24.33 13.13 -16.64
N TYR A 302 -23.80 12.86 -15.44
CA TYR A 302 -23.01 11.67 -15.17
C TYR A 302 -23.25 11.12 -13.77
N ALA A 303 -22.87 9.86 -13.57
CA ALA A 303 -22.81 9.20 -12.27
C ALA A 303 -21.56 8.30 -12.20
N TYR A 304 -20.88 8.31 -11.05
CA TYR A 304 -19.76 7.44 -10.81
C TYR A 304 -20.19 5.98 -10.64
N THR A 305 -19.38 5.05 -11.18
CA THR A 305 -19.66 3.61 -11.13
C THR A 305 -19.51 3.00 -9.73
N ASN A 306 -18.76 3.63 -8.84
CA ASN A 306 -18.57 3.20 -7.45
C ASN A 306 -19.86 3.12 -6.62
N THR A 307 -20.95 3.70 -7.10
CA THR A 307 -22.28 3.58 -6.49
C THR A 307 -23.00 2.27 -6.84
N GLY A 308 -22.42 1.48 -7.74
CA GLY A 308 -22.96 0.20 -8.23
C GLY A 308 -23.78 0.34 -9.51
N SER A 309 -24.20 -0.81 -10.08
CA SER A 309 -25.05 -0.90 -11.27
C SER A 309 -26.47 -1.29 -10.86
N PRO A 310 -27.55 -0.66 -11.40
CA PRO A 310 -27.52 0.44 -12.36
C PRO A 310 -27.24 1.79 -11.74
N VAL A 311 -26.72 2.75 -12.53
CA VAL A 311 -26.65 4.17 -12.17
C VAL A 311 -27.82 4.93 -12.77
N THR A 312 -28.17 6.07 -12.16
CA THR A 312 -29.20 6.98 -12.68
C THR A 312 -28.55 8.26 -13.19
N ILE A 313 -28.83 8.62 -14.45
CA ILE A 313 -28.43 9.88 -15.07
C ILE A 313 -29.64 10.62 -15.65
N THR A 314 -29.47 11.90 -16.00
CA THR A 314 -30.54 12.76 -16.54
C THR A 314 -30.32 12.98 -18.03
N ALA A 315 -31.36 12.77 -18.83
CA ALA A 315 -31.33 13.08 -20.25
C ALA A 315 -31.19 14.61 -20.48
N PRO A 316 -30.46 15.05 -21.52
CA PRO A 316 -30.40 16.45 -21.90
C PRO A 316 -31.77 17.05 -22.26
N ASP A 317 -31.89 18.38 -22.17
CA ASP A 317 -33.13 19.09 -22.49
C ASP A 317 -33.42 19.12 -23.97
N ALA A 318 -32.40 19.09 -24.83
CA ALA A 318 -32.54 19.16 -26.27
C ALA A 318 -32.85 17.78 -26.86
N PRO A 319 -33.93 17.59 -27.63
CA PRO A 319 -34.14 16.36 -28.37
C PRO A 319 -33.04 16.10 -29.40
N GLY A 320 -32.70 14.82 -29.64
CA GLY A 320 -31.68 14.47 -30.60
C GLY A 320 -31.03 13.10 -30.40
N SER A 321 -29.96 12.85 -31.13
CA SER A 321 -29.14 11.63 -31.03
C SER A 321 -28.01 11.84 -30.03
N TYR A 322 -27.90 10.92 -29.10
CA TYR A 322 -26.91 10.92 -28.03
C TYR A 322 -26.20 9.58 -27.92
N GLU A 323 -25.12 9.56 -27.16
CA GLU A 323 -24.40 8.35 -26.78
C GLU A 323 -24.34 8.30 -25.25
N VAL A 324 -24.54 7.10 -24.67
CA VAL A 324 -24.22 6.82 -23.27
C VAL A 324 -22.85 6.15 -23.26
N TRP A 325 -21.93 6.71 -22.46
CA TRP A 325 -20.57 6.25 -22.37
C TRP A 325 -20.25 5.70 -20.99
N TYR A 326 -19.42 4.64 -20.95
CA TYR A 326 -18.62 4.27 -19.80
C TYR A 326 -17.22 4.85 -20.02
N ALA A 327 -16.80 5.77 -19.17
CA ALA A 327 -15.56 6.51 -19.30
C ALA A 327 -14.80 6.58 -17.97
N SER A 328 -13.56 7.06 -18.00
CA SER A 328 -12.74 7.23 -16.80
C SER A 328 -11.92 8.52 -16.85
N ASP A 329 -11.84 9.21 -15.72
CA ASP A 329 -10.97 10.38 -15.55
C ASP A 329 -9.50 10.01 -15.24
N ARG A 330 -9.21 8.72 -15.00
CA ARG A 330 -7.84 8.26 -14.72
C ARG A 330 -6.90 8.44 -15.91
N VAL A 331 -7.44 8.26 -17.10
CA VAL A 331 -6.73 8.49 -18.35
C VAL A 331 -7.59 9.41 -19.18
N LYS A 332 -7.06 10.58 -19.46
CA LYS A 332 -7.76 11.61 -20.23
C LYS A 332 -8.20 11.09 -21.59
N GLY A 333 -9.49 11.25 -21.89
CA GLY A 333 -10.05 10.89 -23.19
C GLY A 333 -10.33 9.42 -23.39
N ILE A 334 -10.35 8.59 -22.32
CA ILE A 334 -10.69 7.18 -22.47
C ILE A 334 -12.20 6.98 -22.35
N VAL A 335 -12.78 6.34 -23.37
CA VAL A 335 -14.15 5.82 -23.37
C VAL A 335 -14.06 4.32 -23.58
N PHE A 336 -14.40 3.55 -22.55
CA PHE A 336 -14.31 2.10 -22.57
C PHE A 336 -15.39 1.46 -23.45
N ALA A 337 -16.61 1.99 -23.39
CA ALA A 337 -17.73 1.54 -24.21
C ALA A 337 -18.74 2.67 -24.42
N LYS A 338 -19.54 2.55 -25.49
CA LYS A 338 -20.63 3.48 -25.78
C LYS A 338 -21.80 2.79 -26.46
N ILE A 339 -23.01 3.28 -26.21
CA ILE A 339 -24.24 2.89 -26.90
C ILE A 339 -25.03 4.11 -27.36
N ASN A 340 -25.79 3.98 -28.44
CA ASN A 340 -26.63 5.06 -28.97
C ASN A 340 -27.96 5.11 -28.23
N ILE A 341 -28.46 6.34 -28.00
CA ILE A 341 -29.75 6.62 -27.38
C ILE A 341 -30.40 7.83 -28.08
N THR A 342 -31.73 7.86 -28.15
CA THR A 342 -32.48 9.02 -28.67
C THR A 342 -33.18 9.72 -27.49
N VAL A 343 -33.04 11.04 -27.44
CA VAL A 343 -33.77 11.93 -26.52
C VAL A 343 -34.90 12.57 -27.33
N GLY A 344 -36.16 12.43 -26.86
CA GLY A 344 -37.32 12.92 -27.54
C GLY A 344 -38.32 13.67 -26.66
#